data_9e4a7fd85be610a2882170727fa41da0
#
_entry.id   9e4a7fd85be610a2882170727fa41da0
#
_cell.length_a   1.000
_cell.length_b   1.000
_cell.length_c   1.000
_cell.angle_alpha   90.00
_cell.angle_beta   90.00
_cell.angle_gamma   90.00
#
_symmetry.space_group_name_H-M   'P 1'
#
loop_
_entity.id
_entity.type
_entity.pdbx_description
1 polymer ?
#
loop_
_entity_poly.entity_id
_entity_poly.type
_entity_poly.pdbx_seq_one_letter_code
_entity_poly.pdbx_strand_id
1 'polypeptide(L)'
;MRMPIIALAGCLSLMSSVNALAGVPGQTVIAGYGAITPIEGAAERPDRKLRYRVLFNVTKAAATPDKINPSLEKVARFLNLLGNDGVRPEQGDVVVIVHGPATPIVTEDRAYATKTGVAANPNLALIEALKKAGVSVRVCSQALIGNKIDPATVGKNVETDVSALTTMATLQLRGWALIPD
;
A
#
# COMPACT_ATOMS: atom_id res chain seq x y z
N MET A 1 30.19 13.32 -63.28
CA MET A 1 29.18 12.46 -62.66
C MET A 1 29.54 12.27 -61.20
N ARG A 2 28.92 13.07 -60.26
CA ARG A 2 29.23 13.07 -58.85
C ARG A 2 28.09 12.33 -58.12
N MET A 3 28.40 11.24 -57.41
CA MET A 3 27.47 10.53 -56.57
C MET A 3 27.36 11.21 -55.19
N PRO A 4 26.15 11.32 -54.60
CA PRO A 4 26.01 11.83 -53.23
C PRO A 4 26.24 10.71 -52.21
N ILE A 5 27.00 11.03 -51.18
CA ILE A 5 27.22 10.19 -49.98
C ILE A 5 26.02 10.37 -49.10
N ILE A 6 25.27 9.28 -48.85
CA ILE A 6 24.18 9.21 -47.89
C ILE A 6 24.78 8.93 -46.50
N ALA A 7 24.75 9.94 -45.64
CA ALA A 7 25.10 9.78 -44.22
C ALA A 7 23.95 9.09 -43.45
N LEU A 8 24.21 7.88 -42.97
CA LEU A 8 23.29 7.13 -42.10
C LEU A 8 23.44 7.64 -40.69
N ALA A 9 22.48 8.42 -40.22
CA ALA A 9 22.40 8.88 -38.84
C ALA A 9 21.90 7.72 -37.95
N GLY A 10 22.81 7.11 -37.19
CA GLY A 10 22.46 6.10 -36.17
C GLY A 10 21.77 6.75 -35.00
N CYS A 11 20.49 6.43 -34.78
CA CYS A 11 19.74 6.79 -33.60
C CYS A 11 20.20 5.92 -32.41
N LEU A 12 21.05 6.45 -31.55
CA LEU A 12 21.47 5.80 -30.32
C LEU A 12 20.35 5.96 -29.28
N SER A 13 19.50 4.92 -29.14
CA SER A 13 18.48 4.87 -28.10
C SER A 13 19.15 4.70 -26.74
N LEU A 14 19.19 5.78 -25.96
CA LEU A 14 19.52 5.70 -24.53
C LEU A 14 18.39 4.95 -23.81
N MET A 15 18.61 3.67 -23.56
CA MET A 15 17.82 2.92 -22.58
C MET A 15 18.18 3.43 -21.19
N SER A 16 17.34 4.32 -20.64
CA SER A 16 17.40 4.70 -19.23
C SER A 16 17.03 3.46 -18.42
N SER A 17 18.02 2.76 -17.88
CA SER A 17 17.83 1.74 -16.86
C SER A 17 17.29 2.43 -15.61
N VAL A 18 16.00 2.26 -15.34
CA VAL A 18 15.40 2.60 -14.06
C VAL A 18 16.01 1.65 -13.03
N ASN A 19 17.03 2.11 -12.32
CA ASN A 19 17.55 1.44 -11.15
C ASN A 19 16.45 1.47 -10.08
N ALA A 20 15.73 0.36 -9.90
CA ALA A 20 14.96 0.13 -8.69
C ALA A 20 15.92 0.28 -7.52
N LEU A 21 15.66 1.23 -6.60
CA LEU A 21 16.48 1.47 -5.42
C LEU A 21 16.45 0.19 -4.56
N ALA A 22 17.42 -0.68 -4.74
CA ALA A 22 17.59 -1.85 -3.88
C ALA A 22 17.77 -1.35 -2.43
N GLY A 23 16.84 -1.73 -1.55
CA GLY A 23 16.94 -1.39 -0.15
C GLY A 23 18.15 -2.05 0.51
N VAL A 24 18.66 -1.46 1.58
CA VAL A 24 19.69 -2.07 2.40
C VAL A 24 19.04 -3.20 3.22
N PRO A 25 19.59 -4.45 3.19
CA PRO A 25 19.06 -5.54 4.00
C PRO A 25 19.10 -5.23 5.52
N GLY A 26 18.16 -5.80 6.27
CA GLY A 26 18.07 -5.60 7.72
C GLY A 26 17.37 -4.31 8.14
N GLN A 27 16.85 -3.50 7.21
CA GLN A 27 16.15 -2.27 7.55
C GLN A 27 14.66 -2.48 7.83
N THR A 28 14.20 -1.95 8.97
CA THR A 28 12.78 -1.77 9.25
C THR A 28 12.22 -0.63 8.40
N VAL A 29 11.17 -0.90 7.61
CA VAL A 29 10.53 0.09 6.73
C VAL A 29 9.54 0.96 7.50
N ILE A 30 8.72 0.30 8.34
CA ILE A 30 7.69 0.94 9.16
C ILE A 30 8.08 0.77 10.63
N ALA A 31 8.76 1.76 11.17
CA ALA A 31 9.18 1.75 12.57
C ALA A 31 7.97 1.80 13.52
N GLY A 32 8.00 1.01 14.58
CA GLY A 32 6.95 0.95 15.61
C GLY A 32 5.74 0.11 15.25
N TYR A 33 5.64 -0.42 14.02
CA TYR A 33 4.51 -1.23 13.55
C TYR A 33 4.99 -2.47 12.81
N GLY A 34 4.13 -3.50 12.75
CA GLY A 34 4.38 -4.68 11.94
C GLY A 34 5.68 -5.39 12.30
N ALA A 35 5.91 -5.64 13.59
CA ALA A 35 7.11 -6.31 14.08
C ALA A 35 7.36 -7.64 13.37
N ILE A 36 8.64 -7.91 13.06
CA ILE A 36 9.10 -9.16 12.43
C ILE A 36 10.22 -9.78 13.25
N THR A 37 10.42 -11.08 13.04
CA THR A 37 11.62 -11.79 13.46
C THR A 37 12.33 -12.26 12.20
N PRO A 38 13.61 -11.91 11.97
CA PRO A 38 14.40 -12.47 10.88
C PRO A 38 14.50 -13.99 10.99
N ILE A 39 14.28 -14.71 9.88
CA ILE A 39 14.36 -16.17 9.83
C ILE A 39 15.53 -16.56 8.91
N GLU A 40 16.52 -17.24 9.47
CA GLU A 40 17.59 -17.84 8.71
C GLU A 40 17.16 -19.18 8.13
N GLY A 41 17.72 -19.55 6.94
CA GLY A 41 17.48 -20.85 6.31
C GLY A 41 16.04 -21.07 5.81
N ALA A 42 15.21 -20.01 5.68
CA ALA A 42 13.88 -20.15 5.09
C ALA A 42 13.97 -20.64 3.65
N ALA A 43 13.08 -21.59 3.29
CA ALA A 43 13.02 -22.15 1.92
C ALA A 43 12.57 -21.12 0.89
N GLU A 44 11.73 -20.16 1.29
CA GLU A 44 11.26 -19.05 0.43
C GLU A 44 11.60 -17.72 1.09
N ARG A 45 12.13 -16.80 0.30
CA ARG A 45 12.49 -15.44 0.73
C ARG A 45 12.04 -14.43 -0.31
N PRO A 46 11.83 -13.16 0.08
CA PRO A 46 11.57 -12.10 -0.89
C PRO A 46 12.64 -12.04 -2.00
N ASP A 47 12.19 -12.19 -3.25
CA ASP A 47 13.06 -12.12 -4.41
C ASP A 47 13.21 -10.67 -4.89
N ARG A 48 14.43 -10.12 -4.87
CA ARG A 48 14.76 -8.75 -5.29
C ARG A 48 14.55 -8.50 -6.79
N LYS A 49 14.38 -9.54 -7.58
CA LYS A 49 14.12 -9.43 -9.03
C LYS A 49 12.64 -9.24 -9.34
N LEU A 50 11.76 -9.52 -8.36
CA LEU A 50 10.34 -9.36 -8.52
C LEU A 50 9.88 -7.93 -8.15
N ARG A 51 8.95 -7.41 -8.93
CA ARG A 51 8.20 -6.21 -8.59
C ARG A 51 6.96 -6.61 -7.79
N TYR A 52 6.93 -6.24 -6.53
CA TYR A 52 5.85 -6.59 -5.60
C TYR A 52 4.66 -5.65 -5.75
N ARG A 53 3.83 -5.88 -6.75
CA ARG A 53 2.51 -5.25 -6.88
C ARG A 53 1.49 -6.02 -6.07
N VAL A 54 1.10 -5.47 -4.94
CA VAL A 54 0.29 -6.18 -3.96
C VAL A 54 -0.89 -5.33 -3.51
N LEU A 55 -2.06 -5.95 -3.48
CA LEU A 55 -3.31 -5.36 -3.01
C LEU A 55 -3.74 -6.06 -1.72
N PHE A 56 -3.85 -5.29 -0.64
CA PHE A 56 -4.40 -5.75 0.63
C PHE A 56 -5.88 -5.41 0.71
N ASN A 57 -6.69 -6.42 0.96
CA ASN A 57 -8.10 -6.27 1.29
C ASN A 57 -8.24 -6.06 2.81
N VAL A 58 -8.89 -4.98 3.25
CA VAL A 58 -9.07 -4.66 4.68
C VAL A 58 -10.55 -4.45 4.96
N THR A 59 -11.18 -5.46 5.56
CA THR A 59 -12.63 -5.48 5.81
C THR A 59 -12.98 -5.58 7.28
N LYS A 60 -12.15 -6.25 8.08
CA LYS A 60 -12.44 -6.55 9.49
C LYS A 60 -12.10 -5.35 10.37
N ALA A 61 -12.98 -5.05 11.31
CA ALA A 61 -12.68 -4.12 12.39
C ALA A 61 -11.64 -4.74 13.36
N ALA A 62 -10.94 -3.89 14.12
CA ALA A 62 -10.16 -4.33 15.26
C ALA A 62 -11.08 -4.93 16.35
N ALA A 63 -10.52 -5.73 17.26
CA ALA A 63 -11.29 -6.35 18.34
C ALA A 63 -11.98 -5.31 19.24
N THR A 64 -11.32 -4.18 19.44
CA THR A 64 -11.88 -2.99 20.11
C THR A 64 -11.43 -1.74 19.35
N PRO A 65 -12.23 -0.66 19.33
CA PRO A 65 -11.94 0.52 18.52
C PRO A 65 -10.75 1.36 19.01
N ASP A 66 -10.26 1.15 20.22
CA ASP A 66 -9.04 1.78 20.76
C ASP A 66 -7.75 1.11 20.27
N LYS A 67 -7.85 0.02 19.51
CA LYS A 67 -6.70 -0.72 18.98
C LYS A 67 -6.49 -0.43 17.50
N ILE A 68 -5.22 -0.48 17.10
CA ILE A 68 -4.84 -0.44 15.70
C ILE A 68 -5.44 -1.63 14.97
N ASN A 69 -5.91 -1.41 13.76
CA ASN A 69 -6.46 -2.45 12.90
C ASN A 69 -5.39 -3.49 12.54
N PRO A 70 -5.61 -4.79 12.82
CA PRO A 70 -4.60 -5.83 12.60
C PRO A 70 -4.27 -6.03 11.12
N SER A 71 -5.18 -5.69 10.20
CA SER A 71 -4.94 -5.81 8.77
C SER A 71 -4.05 -4.66 8.25
N LEU A 72 -4.11 -3.47 8.85
CA LEU A 72 -3.12 -2.41 8.61
C LEU A 72 -1.74 -2.80 9.18
N GLU A 73 -1.69 -3.40 10.37
CA GLU A 73 -0.47 -3.98 10.94
C GLU A 73 0.14 -5.07 10.04
N LYS A 74 -0.69 -5.88 9.38
CA LYS A 74 -0.26 -6.87 8.37
C LYS A 74 0.47 -6.21 7.20
N VAL A 75 -0.02 -5.05 6.72
CA VAL A 75 0.65 -4.28 5.65
C VAL A 75 2.03 -3.80 6.10
N ALA A 76 2.13 -3.23 7.30
CA ALA A 76 3.40 -2.78 7.86
C ALA A 76 4.39 -3.96 8.00
N ARG A 77 3.92 -5.09 8.50
CA ARG A 77 4.72 -6.32 8.61
C ARG A 77 5.21 -6.82 7.25
N PHE A 78 4.36 -6.80 6.24
CA PHE A 78 4.75 -7.18 4.87
C PHE A 78 5.90 -6.30 4.36
N LEU A 79 5.80 -4.98 4.51
CA LEU A 79 6.86 -4.06 4.11
C LEU A 79 8.15 -4.29 4.89
N ASN A 80 8.06 -4.57 6.20
CA ASN A 80 9.22 -4.87 7.03
C ASN A 80 9.89 -6.19 6.63
N LEU A 81 9.10 -7.23 6.28
CA LEU A 81 9.64 -8.49 5.75
C LEU A 81 10.37 -8.29 4.42
N LEU A 82 9.78 -7.52 3.50
CA LEU A 82 10.44 -7.17 2.24
C LEU A 82 11.74 -6.39 2.49
N GLY A 83 11.67 -5.38 3.36
CA GLY A 83 12.82 -4.55 3.71
C GLY A 83 13.95 -5.32 4.40
N ASN A 84 13.63 -6.33 5.22
CA ASN A 84 14.62 -7.20 5.84
C ASN A 84 15.48 -7.93 4.79
N ASP A 85 14.90 -8.28 3.65
CA ASP A 85 15.61 -8.92 2.53
C ASP A 85 16.07 -7.91 1.44
N GLY A 86 15.98 -6.61 1.72
CA GLY A 86 16.44 -5.55 0.82
C GLY A 86 15.54 -5.32 -0.39
N VAL A 87 14.26 -5.67 -0.29
CA VAL A 87 13.23 -5.39 -1.31
C VAL A 87 12.49 -4.12 -0.92
N ARG A 88 12.31 -3.22 -1.88
CA ARG A 88 11.54 -1.97 -1.74
C ARG A 88 10.54 -1.87 -2.88
N PRO A 89 9.24 -2.00 -2.62
CA PRO A 89 8.21 -1.69 -3.62
C PRO A 89 8.30 -0.24 -4.06
N GLU A 90 7.98 0.02 -5.32
CA GLU A 90 7.85 1.39 -5.83
C GLU A 90 6.60 2.07 -5.25
N GLN A 91 6.56 3.40 -5.33
CA GLN A 91 5.38 4.14 -4.89
C GLN A 91 4.12 3.69 -5.64
N GLY A 92 3.09 3.30 -4.88
CA GLY A 92 1.82 2.82 -5.41
C GLY A 92 1.78 1.33 -5.78
N ASP A 93 2.89 0.60 -5.68
CA ASP A 93 2.89 -0.86 -5.92
C ASP A 93 2.15 -1.63 -4.82
N VAL A 94 2.19 -1.11 -3.58
CA VAL A 94 1.39 -1.65 -2.48
C VAL A 94 0.14 -0.79 -2.31
N VAL A 95 -1.00 -1.41 -2.47
CA VAL A 95 -2.32 -0.78 -2.35
C VAL A 95 -3.08 -1.44 -1.21
N VAL A 96 -3.75 -0.63 -0.41
CA VAL A 96 -4.68 -1.06 0.64
C VAL A 96 -6.06 -0.56 0.27
N ILE A 97 -7.05 -1.44 0.18
CA ILE A 97 -8.45 -1.05 0.00
C ILE A 97 -9.26 -1.36 1.25
N VAL A 98 -9.74 -0.31 1.92
CA VAL A 98 -10.52 -0.38 3.15
C VAL A 98 -12.01 -0.33 2.82
N HIS A 99 -12.78 -1.27 3.35
CA HIS A 99 -14.24 -1.29 3.20
C HIS A 99 -14.92 -2.10 4.31
N GLY A 100 -16.25 -2.26 4.23
CA GLY A 100 -17.03 -3.01 5.21
C GLY A 100 -16.89 -2.46 6.64
N PRO A 101 -16.84 -3.32 7.67
CA PRO A 101 -16.69 -2.93 9.07
C PRO A 101 -15.40 -2.15 9.40
N ALA A 102 -14.36 -2.26 8.58
CA ALA A 102 -13.12 -1.50 8.76
C ALA A 102 -13.23 -0.03 8.35
N THR A 103 -14.27 0.38 7.60
CA THR A 103 -14.39 1.73 7.02
C THR A 103 -14.10 2.88 7.99
N PRO A 104 -14.51 2.87 9.28
CA PRO A 104 -14.23 3.98 10.19
C PRO A 104 -12.74 4.28 10.40
N ILE A 105 -11.83 3.29 10.25
CA ILE A 105 -10.40 3.48 10.54
C ILE A 105 -9.71 4.55 9.68
N VAL A 106 -10.30 4.93 8.55
CA VAL A 106 -9.76 5.93 7.63
C VAL A 106 -10.28 7.35 7.89
N THR A 107 -11.11 7.54 8.91
CA THR A 107 -11.71 8.85 9.21
C THR A 107 -10.89 9.65 10.22
N GLU A 108 -11.00 10.96 10.16
CA GLU A 108 -10.45 11.87 11.17
C GLU A 108 -11.06 11.60 12.56
N ASP A 109 -10.36 12.00 13.63
CA ASP A 109 -10.71 11.69 15.02
C ASP A 109 -12.18 11.96 15.38
N ARG A 110 -12.72 13.12 14.97
CA ARG A 110 -14.10 13.50 15.28
C ARG A 110 -15.13 12.54 14.70
N ALA A 111 -14.94 12.13 13.45
CA ALA A 111 -15.84 11.19 12.78
C ALA A 111 -15.64 9.78 13.33
N TYR A 112 -14.40 9.40 13.65
CA TYR A 112 -14.09 8.15 14.33
C TYR A 112 -14.79 8.06 15.68
N ALA A 113 -14.68 9.11 16.50
CA ALA A 113 -15.35 9.18 17.81
C ALA A 113 -16.87 9.05 17.70
N THR A 114 -17.48 9.69 16.70
CA THR A 114 -18.93 9.59 16.45
C THR A 114 -19.35 8.14 16.13
N LYS A 115 -18.49 7.36 15.46
CA LYS A 115 -18.79 5.97 15.06
C LYS A 115 -18.46 4.94 16.12
N THR A 116 -17.45 5.21 16.95
CA THR A 116 -16.85 4.19 17.82
C THR A 116 -16.91 4.51 19.30
N GLY A 117 -17.16 5.78 19.65
CA GLY A 117 -17.07 6.27 21.03
C GLY A 117 -15.63 6.53 21.52
N VAL A 118 -14.61 6.28 20.70
CA VAL A 118 -13.20 6.49 21.05
C VAL A 118 -12.73 7.83 20.50
N ALA A 119 -12.21 8.70 21.36
CA ALA A 119 -11.91 10.10 21.04
C ALA A 119 -10.87 10.30 19.92
N ALA A 120 -9.88 9.42 19.83
CA ALA A 120 -8.82 9.49 18.84
C ALA A 120 -8.78 8.20 18.00
N ASN A 121 -8.62 8.32 16.69
CA ASN A 121 -8.46 7.19 15.78
C ASN A 121 -7.02 6.64 15.87
N PRO A 122 -6.80 5.46 16.45
CA PRO A 122 -5.45 4.92 16.63
C PRO A 122 -4.75 4.55 15.31
N ASN A 123 -5.49 4.53 14.20
CA ASN A 123 -4.98 4.07 12.91
C ASN A 123 -4.29 5.17 12.10
N LEU A 124 -4.57 6.46 12.37
CA LEU A 124 -4.10 7.57 11.54
C LEU A 124 -2.58 7.67 11.46
N ALA A 125 -1.88 7.44 12.57
CA ALA A 125 -0.42 7.46 12.59
C ALA A 125 0.19 6.33 11.73
N LEU A 126 -0.39 5.13 11.76
CA LEU A 126 0.04 4.03 10.90
C LEU A 126 -0.28 4.31 9.43
N ILE A 127 -1.46 4.84 9.11
CA ILE A 127 -1.84 5.23 7.75
C ILE A 127 -0.85 6.27 7.19
N GLU A 128 -0.45 7.26 8.00
CA GLU A 128 0.57 8.23 7.60
C GLU A 128 1.93 7.57 7.35
N ALA A 129 2.37 6.66 8.22
CA ALA A 129 3.62 5.93 8.04
C ALA A 129 3.62 5.08 6.77
N LEU A 130 2.51 4.39 6.48
CA LEU A 130 2.31 3.63 5.25
C LEU A 130 2.37 4.54 4.01
N LYS A 131 1.70 5.68 4.03
CA LYS A 131 1.74 6.67 2.93
C LYS A 131 3.17 7.17 2.69
N LYS A 132 3.92 7.50 3.74
CA LYS A 132 5.34 7.91 3.64
C LYS A 132 6.23 6.81 3.04
N ALA A 133 5.88 5.55 3.27
CA ALA A 133 6.57 4.40 2.69
C ALA A 133 6.12 4.06 1.25
N GLY A 134 5.27 4.88 0.63
CA GLY A 134 4.81 4.70 -0.76
C GLY A 134 3.56 3.84 -0.93
N VAL A 135 2.90 3.45 0.15
CA VAL A 135 1.62 2.71 0.08
C VAL A 135 0.48 3.63 -0.32
N SER A 136 -0.36 3.20 -1.27
CA SER A 136 -1.63 3.87 -1.58
C SER A 136 -2.72 3.28 -0.69
N VAL A 137 -3.15 4.05 0.32
CA VAL A 137 -4.28 3.67 1.19
C VAL A 137 -5.56 4.27 0.61
N ARG A 138 -6.53 3.42 0.34
CA ARG A 138 -7.79 3.77 -0.33
C ARG A 138 -9.00 3.31 0.46
N VAL A 139 -10.12 3.99 0.27
CA VAL A 139 -11.40 3.60 0.87
C VAL A 139 -12.48 3.50 -0.20
N CYS A 140 -13.37 2.52 -0.02
CA CYS A 140 -14.54 2.30 -0.87
C CYS A 140 -15.61 3.36 -0.62
N SER A 141 -15.99 4.16 -1.63
CA SER A 141 -17.07 5.16 -1.53
C SER A 141 -18.42 4.52 -1.20
N GLN A 142 -18.69 3.32 -1.75
CA GLN A 142 -19.94 2.60 -1.43
C GLN A 142 -19.97 2.19 0.06
N ALA A 143 -18.81 1.87 0.64
CA ALA A 143 -18.72 1.56 2.07
C ALA A 143 -18.87 2.80 2.95
N LEU A 144 -18.35 3.96 2.54
CA LEU A 144 -18.61 5.24 3.22
C LEU A 144 -20.10 5.52 3.30
N ILE A 145 -20.80 5.43 2.15
CA ILE A 145 -22.25 5.64 2.06
C ILE A 145 -23.00 4.63 2.94
N GLY A 146 -22.69 3.33 2.82
CA GLY A 146 -23.34 2.27 3.59
C GLY A 146 -23.13 2.39 5.09
N ASN A 147 -21.99 2.90 5.53
CA ASN A 147 -21.68 3.19 6.93
C ASN A 147 -22.16 4.58 7.38
N LYS A 148 -22.82 5.36 6.52
CA LYS A 148 -23.25 6.74 6.81
C LYS A 148 -22.08 7.61 7.31
N ILE A 149 -20.94 7.53 6.62
CA ILE A 149 -19.75 8.34 6.86
C ILE A 149 -19.66 9.41 5.79
N ASP A 150 -19.55 10.67 6.19
CA ASP A 150 -19.33 11.78 5.29
C ASP A 150 -17.93 11.66 4.64
N PRO A 151 -17.83 11.60 3.30
CA PRO A 151 -16.55 11.56 2.61
C PRO A 151 -15.59 12.70 2.97
N ALA A 152 -16.11 13.87 3.36
CA ALA A 152 -15.29 15.00 3.81
C ALA A 152 -14.53 14.74 5.12
N THR A 153 -14.88 13.67 5.85
CA THR A 153 -14.22 13.28 7.11
C THR A 153 -13.14 12.23 6.92
N VAL A 154 -12.88 11.80 5.69
CA VAL A 154 -11.80 10.87 5.37
C VAL A 154 -10.45 11.58 5.55
N GLY A 155 -9.52 10.90 6.20
CA GLY A 155 -8.19 11.45 6.48
C GLY A 155 -7.42 11.79 5.19
N LYS A 156 -6.68 12.89 5.20
CA LYS A 156 -5.95 13.46 4.05
C LYS A 156 -4.96 12.51 3.36
N ASN A 157 -4.54 11.45 4.04
CA ASN A 157 -3.61 10.45 3.53
C ASN A 157 -4.30 9.26 2.85
N VAL A 158 -5.63 9.31 2.69
CA VAL A 158 -6.45 8.25 2.12
C VAL A 158 -7.11 8.75 0.83
N GLU A 159 -7.06 7.93 -0.20
CA GLU A 159 -7.73 8.15 -1.48
C GLU A 159 -9.11 7.47 -1.48
N THR A 160 -10.06 7.99 -2.24
CA THR A 160 -11.40 7.38 -2.35
C THR A 160 -11.57 6.72 -3.71
N ASP A 161 -11.93 5.44 -3.71
CA ASP A 161 -12.27 4.69 -4.91
C ASP A 161 -13.79 4.51 -5.04
N VAL A 162 -14.28 4.34 -6.25
CA VAL A 162 -15.71 4.11 -6.52
C VAL A 162 -16.24 2.93 -5.71
N SER A 163 -15.52 1.80 -5.73
CA SER A 163 -15.90 0.59 -5.00
C SER A 163 -14.69 -0.32 -4.79
N ALA A 164 -14.61 -0.96 -3.63
CA ALA A 164 -13.62 -2.00 -3.38
C ALA A 164 -13.69 -3.14 -4.40
N LEU A 165 -14.90 -3.52 -4.84
CA LEU A 165 -15.10 -4.58 -5.85
C LEU A 165 -14.41 -4.23 -7.18
N THR A 166 -14.65 -3.02 -7.68
CA THR A 166 -14.06 -2.58 -8.96
C THR A 166 -12.55 -2.35 -8.82
N THR A 167 -12.09 -1.80 -7.70
CA THR A 167 -10.66 -1.61 -7.42
C THR A 167 -9.94 -2.95 -7.39
N MET A 168 -10.44 -3.93 -6.63
CA MET A 168 -9.83 -5.25 -6.53
C MET A 168 -9.79 -5.97 -7.89
N ALA A 169 -10.89 -5.95 -8.64
CA ALA A 169 -10.92 -6.56 -9.97
C ALA A 169 -9.92 -5.88 -10.92
N THR A 170 -9.96 -4.55 -10.99
CA THR A 170 -9.10 -3.78 -11.90
C THR A 170 -7.61 -3.96 -11.59
N LEU A 171 -7.22 -3.92 -10.32
CA LEU A 171 -5.81 -4.08 -9.95
C LEU A 171 -5.31 -5.49 -10.22
N GLN A 172 -6.12 -6.54 -9.94
CA GLN A 172 -5.74 -7.91 -10.26
C GLN A 172 -5.59 -8.11 -11.77
N LEU A 173 -6.50 -7.57 -12.59
CA LEU A 173 -6.37 -7.59 -14.06
C LEU A 173 -5.13 -6.84 -14.57
N ARG A 174 -4.62 -5.87 -13.81
CA ARG A 174 -3.37 -5.16 -14.08
C ARG A 174 -2.13 -5.83 -13.47
N GLY A 175 -2.28 -7.02 -12.86
CA GLY A 175 -1.18 -7.83 -12.33
C GLY A 175 -0.83 -7.59 -10.87
N TRP A 176 -1.72 -7.02 -10.05
CA TRP A 176 -1.55 -6.99 -8.60
C TRP A 176 -1.96 -8.34 -7.97
N ALA A 177 -1.12 -8.87 -7.09
CA ALA A 177 -1.46 -10.03 -6.26
C ALA A 177 -2.37 -9.60 -5.09
N LEU A 178 -3.47 -10.31 -4.86
CA LEU A 178 -4.37 -10.03 -3.75
C LEU A 178 -3.92 -10.76 -2.49
N ILE A 179 -3.75 -10.02 -1.38
CA ILE A 179 -3.65 -10.57 -0.03
C ILE A 179 -5.00 -10.34 0.68
N PRO A 180 -5.75 -11.40 0.97
CA PRO A 180 -7.03 -11.30 1.63
C PRO A 180 -6.90 -10.91 3.11
N ASP A 181 -8.01 -10.47 3.69
CA ASP A 181 -8.15 -10.10 5.09
C ASP A 181 -8.24 -11.33 6.02
#